data_3bf5eae400d489b630577a26a5e48928
#
_entry.id   3bf5eae400d489b630577a26a5e48928
#
_cell.length_a   1.000
_cell.length_b   1.000
_cell.length_c   1.000
_cell.angle_alpha   90.00
_cell.angle_beta   90.00
_cell.angle_gamma   90.00
#
_symmetry.space_group_name_H-M   'P 1'
#
loop_
_entity.id
_entity.type
_entity.pdbx_description
1 polymer ?
#
loop_
_entity_poly.entity_id
_entity_poly.type
_entity_poly.pdbx_seq_one_letter_code
_entity_poly.pdbx_strand_id
1 'polypeptide(L)'
;LYSSAASDVYKRQGHVVSLVGGGGKTTLMYAMARLCAAEGWRVLVTTTTHIQRPKAFWAQTIEERNAHWNAGNYAAAGLPAENGKLKSLPPDQLHRWMDGADIVLIEADGAKRLPCKAPAEHEPVILPESDIVLAVAGLSAGERPLKEVCFRLEKACALLDATPETPITPPLLAKLLASDSGGRKSVNDRTFYAVLNQVDTPQRQKFGAKTQEILQKKYAIRCILTAFEEIERA
;
A
#
# COMPACT_ATOMS: atom_id res chain seq x y z
N LEU A 1 -26.22 23.27 7.71
CA LEU A 1 -25.46 24.15 6.80
C LEU A 1 -24.05 24.25 7.35
N TYR A 2 -23.19 23.30 7.00
CA TYR A 2 -21.73 23.46 7.18
C TYR A 2 -21.26 24.44 6.12
N SER A 3 -20.58 25.51 6.54
CA SER A 3 -20.13 26.55 5.65
C SER A 3 -19.11 26.00 4.66
N SER A 4 -19.15 26.46 3.40
CA SER A 4 -18.20 26.10 2.36
C SER A 4 -16.72 26.29 2.78
N ALA A 5 -16.45 27.28 3.66
CA ALA A 5 -15.13 27.53 4.23
C ALA A 5 -14.58 26.40 5.12
N ALA A 6 -15.43 25.72 5.90
CA ALA A 6 -15.00 24.56 6.70
C ALA A 6 -14.69 23.35 5.81
N SER A 7 -15.46 23.16 4.74
CA SER A 7 -15.21 22.15 3.71
C SER A 7 -13.87 22.39 2.99
N ASP A 8 -13.52 23.64 2.69
CA ASP A 8 -12.27 23.98 2.02
C ASP A 8 -11.03 23.88 2.92
N VAL A 9 -11.19 24.10 4.23
CA VAL A 9 -10.08 23.89 5.20
C VAL A 9 -9.80 22.41 5.41
N TYR A 10 -10.83 21.54 5.44
CA TYR A 10 -10.64 20.09 5.50
C TYR A 10 -10.06 19.48 4.20
N LYS A 11 -10.36 20.09 3.04
CA LYS A 11 -9.80 19.71 1.74
C LYS A 11 -8.32 20.06 1.56
N ARG A 12 -7.72 20.86 2.45
CA ARG A 12 -6.34 21.35 2.31
C ARG A 12 -5.30 20.66 3.19
N GLN A 13 -5.69 19.72 4.03
CA GLN A 13 -4.71 18.88 4.75
C GLN A 13 -4.42 17.66 3.88
N GLY A 14 -3.33 17.75 3.11
CA GLY A 14 -2.86 16.65 2.29
C GLY A 14 -2.55 15.41 3.14
N HIS A 15 -3.01 14.24 2.70
CA HIS A 15 -2.68 12.96 3.33
C HIS A 15 -1.50 12.29 2.66
N VAL A 16 -0.58 11.77 3.45
CA VAL A 16 0.54 10.95 2.98
C VAL A 16 0.33 9.51 3.42
N VAL A 17 0.03 8.65 2.48
CA VAL A 17 -0.35 7.26 2.70
C VAL A 17 0.79 6.34 2.27
N SER A 18 1.37 5.60 3.20
CA SER A 18 2.39 4.58 2.92
C SER A 18 1.76 3.19 2.80
N LEU A 19 2.04 2.50 1.68
CA LEU A 19 1.64 1.10 1.47
C LEU A 19 2.84 0.18 1.74
N VAL A 20 2.64 -0.79 2.63
CA VAL A 20 3.65 -1.78 3.03
C VAL A 20 3.12 -3.21 2.85
N GLY A 21 3.99 -4.23 2.88
CA GLY A 21 3.58 -5.63 2.79
C GLY A 21 3.64 -6.22 1.39
N GLY A 22 2.70 -7.09 1.03
CA GLY A 22 2.66 -7.84 -0.24
C GLY A 22 1.27 -7.85 -0.90
N GLY A 23 1.07 -8.70 -1.91
CA GLY A 23 -0.27 -8.98 -2.44
C GLY A 23 -0.91 -7.89 -3.29
N GLY A 24 -0.11 -7.16 -4.08
CA GLY A 24 -0.64 -6.22 -5.08
C GLY A 24 -0.72 -4.77 -4.63
N LYS A 25 0.22 -4.32 -3.76
CA LYS A 25 0.34 -2.90 -3.36
C LYS A 25 0.30 -1.93 -4.53
N THR A 26 1.12 -2.15 -5.54
CA THR A 26 1.20 -1.26 -6.72
C THR A 26 -0.13 -1.15 -7.45
N THR A 27 -0.86 -2.25 -7.63
CA THR A 27 -2.20 -2.26 -8.25
C THR A 27 -3.20 -1.49 -7.39
N LEU A 28 -3.22 -1.75 -6.08
CA LEU A 28 -4.07 -1.03 -5.11
C LEU A 28 -3.78 0.48 -5.14
N MET A 29 -2.50 0.85 -5.11
CA MET A 29 -2.05 2.23 -5.11
C MET A 29 -2.51 2.99 -6.36
N TYR A 30 -2.35 2.40 -7.55
CA TYR A 30 -2.81 3.03 -8.79
C TYR A 30 -4.35 3.05 -8.91
N ALA A 31 -5.06 2.05 -8.39
CA ALA A 31 -6.51 2.07 -8.33
C ALA A 31 -7.01 3.21 -7.41
N MET A 32 -6.44 3.33 -6.21
CA MET A 32 -6.72 4.46 -5.31
C MET A 32 -6.42 5.80 -5.97
N ALA A 33 -5.28 5.92 -6.65
CA ALA A 33 -4.90 7.16 -7.33
C ALA A 33 -5.92 7.59 -8.39
N ARG A 34 -6.41 6.63 -9.21
CA ARG A 34 -7.45 6.89 -10.22
C ARG A 34 -8.77 7.34 -9.56
N LEU A 35 -9.22 6.62 -8.53
CA LEU A 35 -10.46 6.95 -7.84
C LEU A 35 -10.41 8.34 -7.19
N CYS A 36 -9.33 8.65 -6.47
CA CYS A 36 -9.16 9.96 -5.85
C CYS A 36 -9.06 11.09 -6.89
N ALA A 37 -8.34 10.87 -8.00
CA ALA A 37 -8.25 11.85 -9.08
C ALA A 37 -9.61 12.09 -9.75
N ALA A 38 -10.45 11.06 -9.94
CA ALA A 38 -11.81 11.19 -10.46
C ALA A 38 -12.72 12.02 -9.54
N GLU A 39 -12.46 12.03 -8.23
CA GLU A 39 -13.12 12.91 -7.24
C GLU A 39 -12.54 14.33 -7.20
N GLY A 40 -11.60 14.65 -8.09
CA GLY A 40 -11.00 15.99 -8.23
C GLY A 40 -9.82 16.25 -7.28
N TRP A 41 -9.23 15.21 -6.66
CA TRP A 41 -8.07 15.37 -5.80
C TRP A 41 -6.77 15.37 -6.61
N ARG A 42 -5.82 16.22 -6.23
CA ARG A 42 -4.45 16.22 -6.78
C ARG A 42 -3.67 15.10 -6.13
N VAL A 43 -3.45 14.00 -6.86
CA VAL A 43 -2.84 12.78 -6.34
C VAL A 43 -1.44 12.61 -6.90
N LEU A 44 -0.46 12.46 -6.01
CA LEU A 44 0.90 12.04 -6.34
C LEU A 44 1.09 10.56 -5.97
N VAL A 45 1.62 9.77 -6.89
CA VAL A 45 2.07 8.40 -6.67
C VAL A 45 3.59 8.36 -6.71
N THR A 46 4.23 7.76 -5.72
CA THR A 46 5.69 7.63 -5.66
C THR A 46 6.13 6.39 -4.87
N THR A 47 7.42 6.27 -4.62
CA THR A 47 8.01 5.16 -3.85
C THR A 47 9.25 5.60 -3.09
N THR A 48 9.50 4.97 -1.96
CA THR A 48 10.79 5.02 -1.26
C THR A 48 11.70 3.85 -1.61
N THR A 49 11.24 2.95 -2.51
CA THR A 49 12.00 1.79 -2.99
C THR A 49 11.94 1.71 -4.53
N HIS A 50 11.16 0.78 -5.07
CA HIS A 50 10.94 0.63 -6.51
C HIS A 50 9.49 0.25 -6.79
N ILE A 51 8.85 0.92 -7.76
CA ILE A 51 7.51 0.57 -8.24
C ILE A 51 7.54 0.30 -9.75
N GLN A 52 6.55 -0.42 -10.26
CA GLN A 52 6.31 -0.50 -11.69
C GLN A 52 5.88 0.87 -12.20
N ARG A 53 6.55 1.37 -13.26
CA ARG A 53 6.15 2.62 -13.92
C ARG A 53 4.78 2.45 -14.56
N PRO A 54 3.84 3.39 -14.35
CA PRO A 54 2.55 3.33 -15.02
C PRO A 54 2.70 3.56 -16.53
N LYS A 55 1.76 3.04 -17.31
CA LYS A 55 1.70 3.27 -18.77
C LYS A 55 1.39 4.73 -19.13
N ALA A 56 0.63 5.41 -18.26
CA ALA A 56 0.24 6.80 -18.42
C ALA A 56 0.53 7.59 -17.12
N PHE A 57 0.55 8.92 -17.24
CA PHE A 57 0.65 9.86 -16.11
C PHE A 57 1.96 9.78 -15.30
N TRP A 58 3.03 9.21 -15.89
CA TRP A 58 4.37 9.40 -15.35
C TRP A 58 4.88 10.78 -15.71
N ALA A 59 5.15 11.58 -14.70
CA ALA A 59 5.69 12.92 -14.83
C ALA A 59 7.21 12.92 -14.57
N GLN A 60 7.96 13.62 -15.40
CA GLN A 60 9.40 13.79 -15.27
C GLN A 60 9.77 15.18 -14.75
N THR A 61 8.84 16.12 -14.82
CA THR A 61 8.97 17.49 -14.30
C THR A 61 7.76 17.89 -13.46
N ILE A 62 7.90 18.95 -12.67
CA ILE A 62 6.81 19.53 -11.88
C ILE A 62 5.70 20.07 -12.78
N GLU A 63 6.07 20.62 -13.94
CA GLU A 63 5.14 21.13 -14.93
C GLU A 63 4.26 20.00 -15.50
N GLU A 64 4.85 18.86 -15.84
CA GLU A 64 4.10 17.66 -16.28
C GLU A 64 3.18 17.14 -15.18
N ARG A 65 3.66 17.07 -13.91
CA ARG A 65 2.82 16.73 -12.76
C ARG A 65 1.60 17.63 -12.68
N ASN A 66 1.81 18.95 -12.76
CA ASN A 66 0.73 19.92 -12.68
C ASN A 66 -0.22 19.80 -13.88
N ALA A 67 0.29 19.53 -15.08
CA ALA A 67 -0.53 19.28 -16.26
C ALA A 67 -1.44 18.05 -16.07
N HIS A 68 -0.93 16.96 -15.50
CA HIS A 68 -1.74 15.78 -15.18
C HIS A 68 -2.84 16.12 -14.15
N TRP A 69 -2.53 16.82 -13.09
CA TRP A 69 -3.52 17.25 -12.08
C TRP A 69 -4.60 18.17 -12.69
N ASN A 70 -4.20 19.14 -13.51
CA ASN A 70 -5.13 20.04 -14.18
C ASN A 70 -6.05 19.33 -15.18
N ALA A 71 -5.61 18.20 -15.73
CA ALA A 71 -6.42 17.33 -16.58
C ALA A 71 -7.27 16.31 -15.79
N GLY A 72 -7.34 16.39 -14.46
CA GLY A 72 -8.11 15.49 -13.61
C GLY A 72 -7.50 14.08 -13.46
N ASN A 73 -6.18 13.94 -13.69
CA ASN A 73 -5.45 12.69 -13.55
C ASN A 73 -4.55 12.70 -12.32
N TYR A 74 -4.14 11.51 -11.84
CA TYR A 74 -3.02 11.43 -10.91
C TYR A 74 -1.69 11.68 -11.63
N ALA A 75 -0.62 11.96 -10.89
CA ALA A 75 0.74 11.99 -11.42
C ALA A 75 1.60 10.97 -10.67
N ALA A 76 2.41 10.20 -11.40
CA ALA A 76 3.41 9.32 -10.82
C ALA A 76 4.80 9.96 -10.95
N ALA A 77 5.60 9.94 -9.88
CA ALA A 77 6.94 10.49 -9.85
C ALA A 77 7.97 9.48 -9.33
N GLY A 78 9.16 9.52 -9.91
CA GLY A 78 10.29 8.67 -9.56
C GLY A 78 11.35 8.69 -10.64
N LEU A 79 12.58 8.37 -10.28
CA LEU A 79 13.66 8.25 -11.26
C LEU A 79 13.53 6.94 -12.04
N PRO A 80 13.83 6.93 -13.34
CA PRO A 80 13.87 5.69 -14.12
C PRO A 80 14.80 4.65 -13.49
N ALA A 81 14.35 3.40 -13.48
CA ALA A 81 15.11 2.24 -13.04
C ALA A 81 14.97 1.10 -14.05
N GLU A 82 15.75 0.04 -13.86
CA GLU A 82 15.72 -1.13 -14.71
C GLU A 82 14.33 -1.78 -14.80
N ASN A 83 14.09 -2.53 -15.88
CA ASN A 83 12.87 -3.30 -16.12
C ASN A 83 11.56 -2.46 -16.09
N GLY A 84 11.63 -1.22 -16.57
CA GLY A 84 10.47 -0.34 -16.64
C GLY A 84 9.93 0.10 -15.28
N LYS A 85 10.78 0.14 -14.26
CA LYS A 85 10.43 0.60 -12.91
C LYS A 85 10.80 2.06 -12.69
N LEU A 86 10.26 2.61 -11.62
CA LEU A 86 10.69 3.86 -11.01
C LEU A 86 11.32 3.55 -9.65
N LYS A 87 12.37 4.27 -9.29
CA LYS A 87 12.98 4.28 -7.96
C LYS A 87 12.73 5.60 -7.25
N SER A 88 12.98 5.61 -5.95
CA SER A 88 12.82 6.80 -5.11
C SER A 88 13.49 8.05 -5.71
N LEU A 89 12.81 9.18 -5.56
CA LEU A 89 13.42 10.50 -5.71
C LEU A 89 14.36 10.80 -4.54
N PRO A 90 15.39 11.65 -4.70
CA PRO A 90 16.13 12.23 -3.59
C PRO A 90 15.19 12.97 -2.62
N PRO A 91 15.45 12.96 -1.30
CA PRO A 91 14.54 13.53 -0.30
C PRO A 91 14.17 15.00 -0.55
N ASP A 92 15.13 15.83 -0.91
CA ASP A 92 14.94 17.26 -1.23
C ASP A 92 14.03 17.47 -2.46
N GLN A 93 14.16 16.62 -3.46
CA GLN A 93 13.27 16.63 -4.62
C GLN A 93 11.88 16.12 -4.27
N LEU A 94 11.79 15.04 -3.48
CA LEU A 94 10.52 14.42 -3.12
C LEU A 94 9.58 15.42 -2.44
N HIS A 95 10.05 16.24 -1.51
CA HIS A 95 9.25 17.29 -0.87
C HIS A 95 8.65 18.27 -1.90
N ARG A 96 9.45 18.72 -2.88
CA ARG A 96 8.94 19.60 -3.95
C ARG A 96 7.88 18.92 -4.82
N TRP A 97 8.02 17.60 -5.03
CA TRP A 97 7.02 16.82 -5.76
C TRP A 97 5.72 16.62 -4.97
N MET A 98 5.80 16.55 -3.65
CA MET A 98 4.64 16.42 -2.76
C MET A 98 3.89 17.75 -2.58
N ASP A 99 4.55 18.88 -2.79
CA ASP A 99 3.95 20.21 -2.61
C ASP A 99 2.73 20.39 -3.50
N GLY A 100 1.63 20.83 -2.86
CA GLY A 100 0.35 21.04 -3.50
C GLY A 100 -0.47 19.77 -3.78
N ALA A 101 0.00 18.56 -3.42
CA ALA A 101 -0.81 17.35 -3.47
C ALA A 101 -1.86 17.33 -2.35
N ASP A 102 -3.07 16.89 -2.67
CA ASP A 102 -4.11 16.60 -1.68
C ASP A 102 -3.93 15.20 -1.09
N ILE A 103 -3.38 14.26 -1.88
CA ILE A 103 -3.02 12.89 -1.45
C ILE A 103 -1.69 12.48 -2.07
N VAL A 104 -0.80 11.94 -1.25
CA VAL A 104 0.44 11.28 -1.69
C VAL A 104 0.36 9.80 -1.35
N LEU A 105 0.48 8.94 -2.35
CA LEU A 105 0.50 7.48 -2.20
C LEU A 105 1.92 6.97 -2.42
N ILE A 106 2.46 6.24 -1.44
CA ILE A 106 3.87 5.82 -1.42
C ILE A 106 3.97 4.31 -1.26
N GLU A 107 4.59 3.61 -2.21
CA GLU A 107 5.00 2.23 -1.96
C GLU A 107 6.32 2.23 -1.16
N ALA A 108 6.24 1.81 0.12
CA ALA A 108 7.34 1.96 1.08
C ALA A 108 8.21 0.71 1.25
N ASP A 109 7.89 -0.39 0.56
CA ASP A 109 8.69 -1.62 0.56
C ASP A 109 8.44 -2.51 -0.67
N GLY A 110 9.37 -3.43 -0.96
CA GLY A 110 9.24 -4.43 -2.03
C GLY A 110 8.79 -5.79 -1.48
N ALA A 111 8.00 -6.57 -2.25
CA ALA A 111 7.54 -7.92 -1.88
C ALA A 111 7.84 -8.99 -2.94
N LYS A 112 8.61 -8.68 -3.99
CA LYS A 112 8.92 -9.59 -5.11
C LYS A 112 7.68 -10.27 -5.71
N ARG A 113 6.54 -9.57 -5.78
CA ARG A 113 5.24 -10.06 -6.26
C ARG A 113 4.61 -11.18 -5.41
N LEU A 114 5.16 -11.49 -4.23
CA LEU A 114 4.55 -12.45 -3.32
C LEU A 114 3.37 -11.85 -2.55
N PRO A 115 2.34 -12.65 -2.24
CA PRO A 115 1.14 -12.15 -1.59
C PRO A 115 1.32 -11.78 -0.11
N CYS A 116 2.34 -12.33 0.56
CA CYS A 116 2.67 -11.98 1.94
C CYS A 116 4.12 -11.57 2.07
N LYS A 117 4.45 -10.90 3.18
CA LYS A 117 5.82 -10.48 3.48
C LYS A 117 6.04 -10.30 4.98
N ALA A 118 7.21 -10.70 5.46
CA ALA A 118 7.81 -10.19 6.69
C ALA A 118 8.88 -9.14 6.33
N PRO A 119 8.90 -7.94 6.93
CA PRO A 119 9.83 -6.89 6.58
C PRO A 119 11.27 -7.20 7.02
N ALA A 120 12.27 -6.69 6.30
CA ALA A 120 13.67 -6.69 6.75
C ALA A 120 13.90 -5.64 7.85
N GLU A 121 15.11 -5.59 8.41
CA GLU A 121 15.45 -4.61 9.45
C GLU A 121 15.32 -3.17 8.97
N HIS A 122 15.78 -2.90 7.75
CA HIS A 122 15.72 -1.59 7.09
C HIS A 122 14.37 -1.30 6.39
N GLU A 123 13.39 -2.19 6.47
CA GLU A 123 12.06 -2.04 5.87
C GLU A 123 10.97 -2.02 6.95
N PRO A 124 9.84 -1.37 6.66
CA PRO A 124 9.58 -0.48 5.52
C PRO A 124 10.27 0.89 5.68
N VAL A 125 10.45 1.60 4.55
CA VAL A 125 10.94 2.99 4.55
C VAL A 125 9.73 3.93 4.49
N ILE A 126 9.12 4.15 5.65
CA ILE A 126 7.99 5.07 5.82
C ILE A 126 8.54 6.48 6.01
N LEU A 127 8.05 7.43 5.22
CA LEU A 127 8.45 8.83 5.36
C LEU A 127 7.95 9.43 6.69
N PRO A 128 8.67 10.38 7.29
CA PRO A 128 8.21 11.09 8.49
C PRO A 128 6.83 11.75 8.30
N GLU A 129 6.54 12.25 7.10
CA GLU A 129 5.31 12.94 6.71
C GLU A 129 4.11 11.99 6.55
N SER A 130 4.34 10.67 6.50
CA SER A 130 3.22 9.72 6.41
C SER A 130 2.35 9.78 7.65
N ASP A 131 1.06 9.97 7.45
CA ASP A 131 0.04 9.99 8.51
C ASP A 131 -0.82 8.72 8.51
N ILE A 132 -0.85 7.99 7.37
CA ILE A 132 -1.59 6.74 7.21
C ILE A 132 -0.67 5.63 6.70
N VAL A 133 -0.81 4.43 7.27
CA VAL A 133 -0.11 3.22 6.80
C VAL A 133 -1.12 2.13 6.46
N LEU A 134 -1.03 1.61 5.24
CA LEU A 134 -1.81 0.49 4.75
C LEU A 134 -0.92 -0.75 4.66
N ALA A 135 -1.10 -1.73 5.55
CA ALA A 135 -0.42 -3.02 5.46
C ALA A 135 -1.22 -3.98 4.59
N VAL A 136 -0.70 -4.28 3.41
CA VAL A 136 -1.38 -5.06 2.38
C VAL A 136 -0.94 -6.51 2.42
N ALA A 137 -1.89 -7.44 2.32
CA ALA A 137 -1.66 -8.85 2.05
C ALA A 137 -2.65 -9.37 1.00
N GLY A 138 -2.18 -10.23 0.11
CA GLY A 138 -3.00 -10.87 -0.91
C GLY A 138 -3.62 -12.16 -0.39
N LEU A 139 -4.93 -12.31 -0.55
CA LEU A 139 -5.65 -13.53 -0.15
C LEU A 139 -5.32 -14.76 -0.99
N SER A 140 -4.58 -14.60 -2.09
CA SER A 140 -3.97 -15.73 -2.81
C SER A 140 -2.93 -16.50 -2.00
N ALA A 141 -2.53 -16.00 -0.82
CA ALA A 141 -1.70 -16.70 0.14
C ALA A 141 -2.45 -17.77 0.93
N GLY A 142 -3.78 -17.64 1.07
CA GLY A 142 -4.58 -18.50 1.93
C GLY A 142 -4.43 -19.99 1.64
N GLU A 143 -4.26 -20.79 2.68
CA GLU A 143 -4.13 -22.26 2.67
C GLU A 143 -2.90 -22.80 1.90
N ARG A 144 -1.97 -21.91 1.51
CA ARG A 144 -0.71 -22.28 0.84
C ARG A 144 0.48 -22.22 1.80
N PRO A 145 1.50 -23.07 1.59
CA PRO A 145 2.72 -23.09 2.41
C PRO A 145 3.43 -21.72 2.42
N LEU A 146 3.94 -21.32 3.58
CA LEU A 146 4.69 -20.06 3.75
C LEU A 146 5.81 -19.89 2.72
N LYS A 147 6.55 -20.96 2.41
CA LYS A 147 7.66 -20.96 1.44
C LYS A 147 7.25 -20.51 0.02
N GLU A 148 6.01 -20.73 -0.35
CA GLU A 148 5.49 -20.36 -1.69
C GLU A 148 4.95 -18.94 -1.76
N VAL A 149 4.51 -18.38 -0.64
CA VAL A 149 3.67 -17.18 -0.63
C VAL A 149 4.24 -16.02 0.17
N CYS A 150 5.25 -16.26 1.00
CA CYS A 150 5.77 -15.21 1.89
C CYS A 150 7.19 -14.78 1.53
N PHE A 151 7.38 -13.50 1.22
CA PHE A 151 8.70 -12.93 1.03
C PHE A 151 9.43 -12.82 2.38
N ARG A 152 10.71 -13.21 2.43
CA ARG A 152 11.57 -13.34 3.62
C ARG A 152 11.07 -14.44 4.56
N LEU A 153 11.03 -15.64 4.02
CA LEU A 153 10.52 -16.85 4.66
C LEU A 153 11.04 -17.04 6.10
N GLU A 154 12.35 -16.95 6.32
CA GLU A 154 12.95 -17.15 7.65
C GLU A 154 12.39 -16.20 8.70
N LYS A 155 12.24 -14.89 8.33
CA LYS A 155 11.65 -13.88 9.21
C LYS A 155 10.17 -14.16 9.48
N ALA A 156 9.44 -14.62 8.47
CA ALA A 156 8.03 -14.98 8.61
C ALA A 156 7.86 -16.22 9.51
N CYS A 157 8.69 -17.25 9.34
CA CYS A 157 8.68 -18.44 10.19
C CYS A 157 8.97 -18.08 11.65
N ALA A 158 9.99 -17.28 11.92
CA ALA A 158 10.33 -16.83 13.27
C ALA A 158 9.21 -15.99 13.91
N LEU A 159 8.61 -15.05 13.17
CA LEU A 159 7.51 -14.20 13.66
C LEU A 159 6.25 -15.01 13.98
N LEU A 160 5.95 -15.99 13.13
CA LEU A 160 4.72 -16.78 13.23
C LEU A 160 4.86 -18.00 14.15
N ASP A 161 6.08 -18.37 14.52
CA ASP A 161 6.41 -19.65 15.18
C ASP A 161 5.94 -20.83 14.31
N ALA A 162 6.43 -20.85 13.07
CA ALA A 162 5.96 -21.73 12.01
C ALA A 162 7.12 -22.28 11.18
N THR A 163 6.86 -23.34 10.41
CA THR A 163 7.81 -23.93 9.47
C THR A 163 7.55 -23.45 8.05
N PRO A 164 8.49 -23.63 7.10
CA PRO A 164 8.28 -23.31 5.69
C PRO A 164 7.05 -23.98 5.06
N GLU A 165 6.69 -25.16 5.50
CA GLU A 165 5.56 -25.97 5.04
C GLU A 165 4.22 -25.57 5.67
N THR A 166 4.25 -24.76 6.73
CA THR A 166 3.02 -24.34 7.42
C THR A 166 2.13 -23.55 6.47
N PRO A 167 0.86 -23.96 6.25
CA PRO A 167 -0.06 -23.23 5.41
C PRO A 167 -0.51 -21.94 6.09
N ILE A 168 -0.66 -20.88 5.32
CA ILE A 168 -1.22 -19.60 5.81
C ILE A 168 -2.69 -19.80 6.15
N THR A 169 -3.01 -19.68 7.43
CA THR A 169 -4.38 -19.68 7.95
C THR A 169 -4.83 -18.26 8.28
N PRO A 170 -6.15 -17.98 8.45
CA PRO A 170 -6.62 -16.66 8.87
C PRO A 170 -5.96 -16.13 10.15
N PRO A 171 -5.75 -16.94 11.23
CA PRO A 171 -5.02 -16.49 12.41
C PRO A 171 -3.55 -16.12 12.13
N LEU A 172 -2.85 -16.89 11.28
CA LEU A 172 -1.45 -16.61 10.95
C LEU A 172 -1.32 -15.35 10.11
N LEU A 173 -2.22 -15.13 9.12
CA LEU A 173 -2.21 -13.91 8.32
C LEU A 173 -2.53 -12.68 9.18
N ALA A 174 -3.50 -12.79 10.09
CA ALA A 174 -3.83 -11.73 11.03
C ALA A 174 -2.64 -11.43 11.97
N LYS A 175 -1.95 -12.46 12.50
CA LYS A 175 -0.74 -12.29 13.33
C LYS A 175 0.38 -11.60 12.56
N LEU A 176 0.62 -11.98 11.29
CA LEU A 176 1.63 -11.36 10.43
C LEU A 176 1.36 -9.86 10.22
N LEU A 177 0.11 -9.49 9.92
CA LEU A 177 -0.29 -8.09 9.71
C LEU A 177 -0.30 -7.27 11.02
N ALA A 178 -0.68 -7.87 12.14
CA ALA A 178 -0.82 -7.19 13.42
C ALA A 178 0.50 -7.04 14.20
N SER A 179 1.54 -7.77 13.83
CA SER A 179 2.82 -7.77 14.56
C SER A 179 3.64 -6.50 14.32
N ASP A 180 4.26 -5.96 15.38
CA ASP A 180 5.22 -4.86 15.30
C ASP A 180 6.54 -5.25 14.60
N SER A 181 6.79 -6.54 14.40
CA SER A 181 7.84 -7.07 13.52
C SER A 181 7.32 -7.50 12.14
N GLY A 182 6.04 -7.27 11.87
CA GLY A 182 5.33 -7.60 10.63
C GLY A 182 4.72 -6.37 9.98
N GLY A 183 3.41 -6.42 9.71
CA GLY A 183 2.67 -5.34 9.04
C GLY A 183 2.64 -4.01 9.79
N ARG A 184 2.75 -4.02 11.12
CA ARG A 184 2.79 -2.81 11.96
C ARG A 184 4.18 -2.24 12.17
N LYS A 185 5.22 -2.83 11.62
CA LYS A 185 6.58 -2.34 11.80
C LYS A 185 6.72 -0.89 11.37
N SER A 186 7.31 -0.07 12.24
CA SER A 186 7.54 1.37 12.03
C SER A 186 6.29 2.23 11.82
N VAL A 187 5.10 1.72 12.18
CA VAL A 187 3.84 2.49 12.09
C VAL A 187 3.81 3.63 13.11
N ASN A 188 4.33 3.41 14.32
CA ASN A 188 4.32 4.39 15.43
C ASN A 188 2.89 4.93 15.69
N ASP A 189 2.72 6.24 15.79
CA ASP A 189 1.44 6.92 16.09
C ASP A 189 0.55 7.16 14.86
N ARG A 190 0.93 6.63 13.70
CA ARG A 190 0.18 6.81 12.44
C ARG A 190 -1.10 6.03 12.44
N THR A 191 -2.09 6.53 11.72
CA THR A 191 -3.32 5.75 11.44
C THR A 191 -2.98 4.49 10.66
N PHE A 192 -3.43 3.33 11.16
CA PHE A 192 -3.10 2.03 10.58
C PHE A 192 -4.34 1.28 10.12
N TYR A 193 -4.25 0.71 8.91
CA TYR A 193 -5.24 -0.21 8.37
C TYR A 193 -4.55 -1.45 7.80
N ALA A 194 -5.14 -2.61 8.04
CA ALA A 194 -4.85 -3.80 7.26
C ALA A 194 -5.69 -3.81 5.97
N VAL A 195 -5.08 -4.19 4.84
CA VAL A 195 -5.81 -4.36 3.57
C VAL A 195 -5.61 -5.79 3.08
N LEU A 196 -6.71 -6.52 2.99
CA LEU A 196 -6.77 -7.86 2.42
C LEU A 196 -7.22 -7.75 0.96
N ASN A 197 -6.26 -7.85 0.07
CA ASN A 197 -6.48 -7.69 -1.37
C ASN A 197 -6.73 -9.04 -2.06
N GLN A 198 -7.25 -9.03 -3.29
CA GLN A 198 -7.56 -10.21 -4.10
C GLN A 198 -8.76 -11.01 -3.56
N VAL A 199 -9.82 -10.33 -3.12
CA VAL A 199 -11.09 -10.92 -2.65
C VAL A 199 -11.96 -11.28 -3.88
N ASP A 200 -11.41 -12.04 -4.82
CA ASP A 200 -11.98 -12.29 -6.16
C ASP A 200 -12.63 -13.68 -6.31
N THR A 201 -12.61 -14.52 -5.27
CA THR A 201 -13.29 -15.83 -5.26
C THR A 201 -14.06 -16.05 -3.95
N PRO A 202 -15.13 -16.90 -3.95
CA PRO A 202 -15.86 -17.22 -2.74
C PRO A 202 -14.99 -17.79 -1.60
N GLN A 203 -13.97 -18.59 -1.94
CA GLN A 203 -13.02 -19.12 -0.96
C GLN A 203 -12.18 -17.99 -0.33
N ARG A 204 -11.67 -17.04 -1.13
CA ARG A 204 -10.91 -15.88 -0.63
C ARG A 204 -11.81 -14.92 0.16
N GLN A 205 -13.06 -14.75 -0.24
CA GLN A 205 -14.04 -13.97 0.53
C GLN A 205 -14.23 -14.56 1.94
N LYS A 206 -14.44 -15.88 2.04
CA LYS A 206 -14.59 -16.58 3.33
C LYS A 206 -13.32 -16.49 4.19
N PHE A 207 -12.16 -16.69 3.58
CA PHE A 207 -10.85 -16.57 4.24
C PHE A 207 -10.61 -15.12 4.72
N GLY A 208 -10.87 -14.14 3.85
CA GLY A 208 -10.73 -12.72 4.16
C GLY A 208 -11.63 -12.26 5.29
N ALA A 209 -12.92 -12.66 5.27
CA ALA A 209 -13.88 -12.34 6.34
C ALA A 209 -13.42 -12.87 7.71
N LYS A 210 -12.92 -14.10 7.78
CA LYS A 210 -12.37 -14.67 9.02
C LYS A 210 -11.12 -13.92 9.49
N THR A 211 -10.22 -13.57 8.57
CA THR A 211 -9.01 -12.81 8.89
C THR A 211 -9.37 -11.41 9.40
N GLN A 212 -10.31 -10.73 8.75
CA GLN A 212 -10.83 -9.42 9.15
C GLN A 212 -11.44 -9.47 10.57
N GLU A 213 -12.27 -10.47 10.86
CA GLU A 213 -12.85 -10.67 12.18
C GLU A 213 -11.78 -10.80 13.27
N ILE A 214 -10.71 -11.59 13.01
CA ILE A 214 -9.60 -11.76 13.95
C ILE A 214 -8.84 -10.44 14.14
N LEU A 215 -8.54 -9.71 13.05
CA LEU A 215 -7.88 -8.41 13.13
C LEU A 215 -8.68 -7.42 13.98
N GLN A 216 -9.99 -7.35 13.79
CA GLN A 216 -10.87 -6.47 14.54
C GLN A 216 -11.03 -6.88 16.00
N LYS A 217 -11.38 -8.15 16.27
CA LYS A 217 -11.72 -8.62 17.62
C LYS A 217 -10.50 -8.82 18.52
N LYS A 218 -9.41 -9.37 17.97
CA LYS A 218 -8.23 -9.72 18.76
C LYS A 218 -7.19 -8.61 18.81
N TYR A 219 -7.04 -7.84 17.73
CA TYR A 219 -5.97 -6.85 17.60
C TYR A 219 -6.48 -5.40 17.54
N ALA A 220 -7.80 -5.19 17.54
CA ALA A 220 -8.44 -3.87 17.39
C ALA A 220 -7.98 -3.12 16.12
N ILE A 221 -7.65 -3.84 15.06
CA ILE A 221 -7.17 -3.29 13.78
C ILE A 221 -8.32 -3.21 12.79
N ARG A 222 -8.54 -2.02 12.21
CA ARG A 222 -9.47 -1.83 11.10
C ARG A 222 -8.91 -2.53 9.86
N CYS A 223 -9.78 -3.28 9.17
CA CYS A 223 -9.38 -4.08 8.03
C CYS A 223 -10.33 -3.84 6.85
N ILE A 224 -9.75 -3.60 5.67
CA ILE A 224 -10.45 -3.36 4.42
C ILE A 224 -10.25 -4.56 3.50
N LEU A 225 -11.32 -5.00 2.85
CA LEU A 225 -11.31 -6.05 1.83
C LEU A 225 -11.37 -5.40 0.45
N THR A 226 -10.45 -5.76 -0.46
CA THR A 226 -10.39 -5.19 -1.81
C THR A 226 -10.26 -6.26 -2.88
N ALA A 227 -10.90 -6.02 -4.03
CA ALA A 227 -10.73 -6.77 -5.27
C ALA A 227 -10.68 -5.78 -6.44
N PHE A 228 -9.89 -6.09 -7.46
CA PHE A 228 -9.81 -5.31 -8.69
C PHE A 228 -10.08 -6.22 -9.88
N GLU A 229 -10.88 -5.76 -10.82
CA GLU A 229 -11.10 -6.47 -12.09
C GLU A 229 -9.83 -6.48 -12.94
N GLU A 230 -9.73 -7.40 -13.92
CA GLU A 230 -8.53 -7.55 -14.76
C GLU A 230 -8.17 -6.28 -15.54
N ILE A 231 -9.17 -5.48 -15.92
CA ILE A 231 -9.01 -4.19 -16.62
C ILE A 231 -8.14 -3.20 -15.82
N GLU A 232 -8.13 -3.30 -14.49
CA GLU A 232 -7.34 -2.44 -13.62
C GLU A 232 -5.90 -2.92 -13.39
N ARG A 233 -5.58 -4.14 -13.85
CA ARG A 233 -4.24 -4.76 -13.69
C ARG A 233 -3.28 -4.45 -14.86
N ALA A 234 -3.74 -3.73 -15.88
CA ALA A 234 -2.99 -3.49 -17.13
C ALA A 234 -2.18 -2.17 -17.11
#